data_eae37b884ad06c8f728d65d9fb89206b
#
_entry.id   eae37b884ad06c8f728d65d9fb89206b
#
_cell.length_a   1.000
_cell.length_b   1.000
_cell.length_c   1.000
_cell.angle_alpha   90.00
_cell.angle_beta   90.00
_cell.angle_gamma   90.00
#
_symmetry.space_group_name_H-M   'P 1'
#
loop_
_entity.id
_entity.type
_entity.pdbx_description
1 polymer ?
#
loop_
_entity_poly.entity_id
_entity_poly.type
_entity_poly.pdbx_seq_one_letter_code
_entity_poly.pdbx_strand_id
1 'polypeptide(L)'
;MLLAYSTDASVYQEKPLAVAIPADIDDIKKLIDFAQQHRITIIPRTAGTSLAGQVVGHGIIMDVSRHFNQIIELNVEEQWVRVQPGVIRDDLNSYLKPFGLMFGPETSTASRAMVGGMIGNNSSGLHSIVWGDTRHNLISANVLLDDCSEVTFEAVDEATYFKKLLLTGREGDIYRQMNELLTDPQHLSAIEAGYPKRSITRRNTGYALDILAD
;
A
#
# COMPACT_ATOMS: atom_id res chain seq x y z
N MET A 1 -6.57 -19.43 16.50
CA MET A 1 -6.18 -18.14 15.89
C MET A 1 -5.13 -18.32 14.79
N LEU A 2 -3.93 -18.88 15.06
CA LEU A 2 -2.86 -18.99 14.03
C LEU A 2 -3.30 -19.66 12.73
N LEU A 3 -4.13 -20.71 12.78
CA LEU A 3 -4.66 -21.38 11.59
C LEU A 3 -5.55 -20.48 10.72
N ALA A 4 -6.32 -19.58 11.33
CA ALA A 4 -7.16 -18.64 10.59
C ALA A 4 -6.33 -17.60 9.81
N TYR A 5 -5.10 -17.34 10.23
CA TYR A 5 -4.18 -16.42 9.56
C TYR A 5 -3.10 -17.14 8.74
N SER A 6 -3.16 -18.45 8.63
CA SER A 6 -2.20 -19.24 7.82
C SER A 6 -2.55 -19.25 6.33
N THR A 7 -3.69 -18.70 5.94
CA THR A 7 -4.17 -18.66 4.55
C THR A 7 -4.65 -17.26 4.19
N ASP A 8 -4.70 -16.98 2.90
CA ASP A 8 -5.46 -15.90 2.29
C ASP A 8 -6.42 -16.48 1.24
N ALA A 9 -6.79 -15.75 0.20
CA ALA A 9 -7.62 -16.29 -0.88
C ALA A 9 -6.82 -17.07 -1.94
N SER A 10 -5.52 -17.26 -1.75
CA SER A 10 -4.65 -18.04 -2.63
C SER A 10 -4.64 -19.53 -2.28
N VAL A 11 -3.85 -20.29 -3.01
CA VAL A 11 -3.57 -21.72 -2.72
C VAL A 11 -2.47 -21.91 -1.67
N TYR A 12 -1.80 -20.83 -1.25
CA TYR A 12 -0.69 -20.90 -0.33
C TYR A 12 -1.16 -21.00 1.13
N GLN A 13 -0.44 -21.75 1.91
CA GLN A 13 -0.66 -21.87 3.34
C GLN A 13 0.66 -21.90 4.09
N GLU A 14 0.83 -20.98 5.04
CA GLU A 14 1.97 -20.99 5.94
C GLU A 14 1.55 -20.52 7.32
N LYS A 15 1.91 -21.29 8.35
CA LYS A 15 1.53 -20.98 9.73
C LYS A 15 2.42 -19.86 10.28
N PRO A 16 1.85 -18.70 10.67
CA PRO A 16 2.63 -17.63 11.24
C PRO A 16 3.15 -17.98 12.65
N LEU A 17 4.20 -17.28 13.08
CA LEU A 17 4.71 -17.36 14.45
C LEU A 17 3.71 -16.78 15.46
N ALA A 18 3.14 -15.64 15.13
CA ALA A 18 2.16 -14.95 15.97
C ALA A 18 1.20 -14.11 15.11
N VAL A 19 0.13 -13.65 15.76
CA VAL A 19 -0.78 -12.62 15.21
C VAL A 19 -0.85 -11.48 16.21
N ALA A 20 -0.55 -10.26 15.76
CA ALA A 20 -0.71 -9.04 16.49
C ALA A 20 -1.87 -8.23 15.90
N ILE A 21 -2.68 -7.65 16.77
CA ILE A 21 -3.82 -6.79 16.40
C ILE A 21 -3.61 -5.45 17.12
N PRO A 22 -2.80 -4.54 16.54
CA PRO A 22 -2.47 -3.27 17.17
C PRO A 22 -3.72 -2.39 17.28
N ALA A 23 -3.88 -1.73 18.42
CA ALA A 23 -4.99 -0.83 18.67
C ALA A 23 -4.72 0.59 18.14
N ASP A 24 -3.46 0.99 18.12
CA ASP A 24 -2.99 2.31 17.72
C ASP A 24 -1.59 2.26 17.09
N ILE A 25 -1.07 3.43 16.71
CA ILE A 25 0.27 3.57 16.10
C ILE A 25 1.38 3.19 17.07
N ASP A 26 1.21 3.46 18.36
CA ASP A 26 2.22 3.13 19.37
C ASP A 26 2.38 1.63 19.53
N ASP A 27 1.30 0.87 19.41
CA ASP A 27 1.36 -0.60 19.37
C ASP A 27 2.09 -1.11 18.13
N ILE A 28 1.90 -0.46 16.97
CA ILE A 28 2.65 -0.80 15.75
C ILE A 28 4.15 -0.52 15.95
N LYS A 29 4.51 0.64 16.52
CA LYS A 29 5.91 0.98 16.81
C LYS A 29 6.56 -0.04 17.74
N LYS A 30 5.89 -0.40 18.84
CA LYS A 30 6.36 -1.46 19.76
C LYS A 30 6.55 -2.81 19.04
N LEU A 31 5.66 -3.14 18.11
CA LEU A 31 5.76 -4.37 17.34
C LEU A 31 6.95 -4.35 16.38
N ILE A 32 7.21 -3.21 15.73
CA ILE A 32 8.37 -3.01 14.86
C ILE A 32 9.66 -3.17 15.68
N ASP A 33 9.79 -2.47 16.80
CA ASP A 33 10.94 -2.56 17.70
C ASP A 33 11.18 -4.02 18.17
N PHE A 34 10.12 -4.70 18.60
CA PHE A 34 10.20 -6.11 18.99
C PHE A 34 10.69 -6.99 17.84
N ALA A 35 10.13 -6.81 16.66
CA ALA A 35 10.48 -7.63 15.50
C ALA A 35 11.94 -7.39 15.07
N GLN A 36 12.44 -6.16 15.12
CA GLN A 36 13.84 -5.85 14.85
C GLN A 36 14.77 -6.50 15.87
N GLN A 37 14.49 -6.35 17.18
CA GLN A 37 15.30 -6.93 18.24
C GLN A 37 15.42 -8.45 18.11
N HIS A 38 14.35 -9.11 17.69
CA HIS A 38 14.30 -10.57 17.54
C HIS A 38 14.55 -11.07 16.11
N ARG A 39 14.79 -10.17 15.14
CA ARG A 39 14.96 -10.49 13.71
C ARG A 39 13.81 -11.31 13.15
N ILE A 40 12.59 -10.90 13.48
CA ILE A 40 11.34 -11.53 13.02
C ILE A 40 10.71 -10.65 11.95
N THR A 41 10.19 -11.26 10.89
CA THR A 41 9.45 -10.56 9.84
C THR A 41 8.07 -10.16 10.32
N ILE A 42 7.65 -8.92 10.04
CA ILE A 42 6.26 -8.49 10.16
C ILE A 42 5.60 -8.59 8.78
N ILE A 43 4.38 -9.11 8.76
CA ILE A 43 3.55 -9.24 7.57
C ILE A 43 2.27 -8.42 7.81
N PRO A 44 2.18 -7.20 7.28
CA PRO A 44 0.97 -6.38 7.39
C PRO A 44 -0.20 -7.06 6.67
N ARG A 45 -1.36 -7.07 7.31
CA ARG A 45 -2.56 -7.70 6.75
C ARG A 45 -3.79 -6.85 7.03
N THR A 46 -4.64 -6.73 6.03
CA THR A 46 -6.01 -6.26 6.15
C THR A 46 -6.98 -7.43 5.90
N ALA A 47 -7.82 -7.38 4.87
CA ALA A 47 -8.82 -8.42 4.61
C ALA A 47 -8.28 -9.81 4.22
N GLY A 48 -7.04 -9.91 3.73
CA GLY A 48 -6.47 -11.18 3.27
C GLY A 48 -7.15 -11.75 2.04
N THR A 49 -7.62 -10.90 1.14
CA THR A 49 -8.28 -11.28 -0.13
C THR A 49 -7.30 -11.49 -1.29
N SER A 50 -5.99 -11.46 -1.03
CA SER A 50 -4.94 -11.70 -2.02
C SER A 50 -5.05 -13.08 -2.64
N LEU A 51 -4.79 -13.16 -3.95
CA LEU A 51 -4.76 -14.42 -4.71
C LEU A 51 -3.32 -14.96 -4.93
N ALA A 52 -2.31 -14.27 -4.41
CA ALA A 52 -0.90 -14.59 -4.67
C ALA A 52 -0.09 -14.88 -3.38
N GLY A 53 -0.75 -15.13 -2.24
CA GLY A 53 -0.06 -15.42 -0.99
C GLY A 53 0.66 -14.23 -0.36
N GLN A 54 0.26 -13.01 -0.71
CA GLN A 54 0.97 -11.79 -0.30
C GLN A 54 0.91 -11.51 1.21
N VAL A 55 -0.03 -12.13 1.93
CA VAL A 55 -0.26 -11.92 3.37
C VAL A 55 -0.15 -13.19 4.20
N VAL A 56 0.49 -14.22 3.65
CA VAL A 56 0.86 -15.44 4.37
C VAL A 56 2.36 -15.56 4.48
N GLY A 57 2.87 -16.12 5.58
CA GLY A 57 4.31 -16.29 5.76
C GLY A 57 4.69 -16.62 7.20
N HIS A 58 5.96 -17.03 7.36
CA HIS A 58 6.55 -17.37 8.66
C HIS A 58 7.06 -16.10 9.36
N GLY A 59 6.16 -15.42 10.05
CA GLY A 59 6.45 -14.18 10.77
C GLY A 59 5.31 -13.80 11.71
N ILE A 60 5.28 -12.54 12.13
CA ILE A 60 4.16 -11.97 12.88
C ILE A 60 3.20 -11.34 11.88
N ILE A 61 2.00 -11.89 11.79
CA ILE A 61 0.94 -11.21 11.04
C ILE A 61 0.47 -10.01 11.86
N MET A 62 0.58 -8.83 11.29
CA MET A 62 0.07 -7.59 11.87
C MET A 62 -1.28 -7.25 11.22
N ASP A 63 -2.37 -7.61 11.89
CA ASP A 63 -3.72 -7.33 11.40
C ASP A 63 -4.16 -5.93 11.82
N VAL A 64 -4.20 -5.02 10.85
CA VAL A 64 -4.65 -3.63 11.03
C VAL A 64 -6.12 -3.42 10.67
N SER A 65 -6.85 -4.47 10.30
CA SER A 65 -8.25 -4.35 9.87
C SER A 65 -9.20 -3.95 10.99
N ARG A 66 -8.89 -4.33 12.23
CA ARG A 66 -9.83 -4.22 13.34
C ARG A 66 -9.92 -2.82 13.94
N HIS A 67 -8.81 -2.11 14.04
CA HIS A 67 -8.75 -0.82 14.73
C HIS A 67 -8.39 0.35 13.81
N PHE A 68 -7.93 0.09 12.60
CA PHE A 68 -7.58 1.11 11.61
C PHE A 68 -8.58 1.11 10.46
N ASN A 69 -9.86 1.36 10.76
CA ASN A 69 -10.97 1.27 9.81
C ASN A 69 -11.84 2.54 9.75
N GLN A 70 -11.27 3.69 10.10
CA GLN A 70 -12.02 4.95 10.12
C GLN A 70 -11.86 5.71 8.80
N ILE A 71 -12.95 6.36 8.37
CA ILE A 71 -12.93 7.44 7.39
C ILE A 71 -12.65 8.72 8.19
N ILE A 72 -11.48 9.35 7.97
CA ILE A 72 -10.97 10.42 8.82
C ILE A 72 -11.51 11.77 8.36
N GLU A 73 -11.48 12.02 7.06
CA GLU A 73 -11.79 13.32 6.49
C GLU A 73 -12.30 13.18 5.05
N LEU A 74 -13.26 14.00 4.66
CA LEU A 74 -13.76 14.10 3.28
C LEU A 74 -13.73 15.57 2.85
N ASN A 75 -13.07 15.86 1.74
CA ASN A 75 -13.17 17.12 1.05
C ASN A 75 -13.97 16.94 -0.25
N VAL A 76 -15.22 17.39 -0.24
CA VAL A 76 -16.15 17.23 -1.37
C VAL A 76 -15.77 18.14 -2.53
N GLU A 77 -15.25 19.34 -2.26
CA GLU A 77 -14.89 20.33 -3.28
C GLU A 77 -13.68 19.88 -4.09
N GLU A 78 -12.66 19.37 -3.40
CA GLU A 78 -11.42 18.85 -4.00
C GLU A 78 -11.51 17.36 -4.37
N GLN A 79 -12.61 16.71 -4.03
CA GLN A 79 -12.91 15.31 -4.36
C GLN A 79 -11.88 14.30 -3.83
N TRP A 80 -11.45 14.47 -2.57
CA TRP A 80 -10.60 13.48 -1.90
C TRP A 80 -11.15 13.05 -0.54
N VAL A 81 -10.75 11.89 -0.10
CA VAL A 81 -11.09 11.32 1.21
C VAL A 81 -9.85 10.70 1.85
N ARG A 82 -9.65 10.97 3.14
CA ARG A 82 -8.60 10.36 3.96
C ARG A 82 -9.19 9.21 4.77
N VAL A 83 -8.60 8.03 4.59
CA VAL A 83 -9.08 6.81 5.23
C VAL A 83 -7.94 6.03 5.87
N GLN A 84 -8.26 5.22 6.87
CA GLN A 84 -7.35 4.23 7.42
C GLN A 84 -7.33 2.95 6.57
N PRO A 85 -6.27 2.13 6.65
CA PRO A 85 -6.05 0.98 5.76
C PRO A 85 -7.12 -0.11 5.84
N GLY A 86 -7.81 -0.24 6.96
CA GLY A 86 -8.86 -1.23 7.18
C GLY A 86 -10.26 -0.83 6.71
N VAL A 87 -10.42 0.33 6.06
CA VAL A 87 -11.72 0.72 5.49
C VAL A 87 -12.06 -0.19 4.31
N ILE A 88 -13.26 -0.78 4.34
CA ILE A 88 -13.77 -1.65 3.27
C ILE A 88 -14.19 -0.79 2.08
N ARG A 89 -13.85 -1.23 0.87
CA ARG A 89 -14.12 -0.49 -0.37
C ARG A 89 -15.60 -0.15 -0.56
N ASP A 90 -16.51 -1.10 -0.33
CA ASP A 90 -17.94 -0.87 -0.51
C ASP A 90 -18.54 0.02 0.59
N ASP A 91 -18.02 -0.06 1.81
CA ASP A 91 -18.40 0.84 2.91
C ASP A 91 -17.96 2.28 2.61
N LEU A 92 -16.75 2.45 2.07
CA LEU A 92 -16.27 3.74 1.58
C LEU A 92 -17.20 4.33 0.51
N ASN A 93 -17.58 3.54 -0.48
CA ASN A 93 -18.47 4.00 -1.55
C ASN A 93 -19.91 4.27 -1.06
N SER A 94 -20.36 3.52 -0.07
CA SER A 94 -21.64 3.81 0.60
C SER A 94 -21.60 5.15 1.34
N TYR A 95 -20.47 5.46 1.97
CA TYR A 95 -20.23 6.76 2.62
C TYR A 95 -20.14 7.93 1.62
N LEU A 96 -19.46 7.72 0.49
CA LEU A 96 -19.24 8.76 -0.54
C LEU A 96 -20.49 9.06 -1.39
N LYS A 97 -21.38 8.09 -1.54
CA LYS A 97 -22.56 8.16 -2.41
C LYS A 97 -23.46 9.39 -2.20
N PRO A 98 -23.78 9.84 -0.96
CA PRO A 98 -24.61 11.03 -0.74
C PRO A 98 -23.98 12.32 -1.29
N PHE A 99 -22.65 12.33 -1.47
CA PHE A 99 -21.90 13.47 -1.99
C PHE A 99 -21.68 13.40 -3.52
N GLY A 100 -22.23 12.39 -4.18
CA GLY A 100 -22.03 12.17 -5.62
C GLY A 100 -20.63 11.71 -5.99
N LEU A 101 -19.86 11.22 -5.02
CA LEU A 101 -18.48 10.74 -5.17
C LEU A 101 -18.39 9.23 -5.08
N MET A 102 -17.31 8.68 -5.63
CA MET A 102 -16.98 7.26 -5.48
C MET A 102 -15.47 7.02 -5.59
N PHE A 103 -15.00 5.99 -4.92
CA PHE A 103 -13.68 5.41 -5.15
C PHE A 103 -13.79 4.41 -6.29
N GLY A 104 -13.20 4.77 -7.44
CA GLY A 104 -13.39 4.09 -8.72
C GLY A 104 -12.86 2.65 -8.83
N PRO A 105 -11.69 2.31 -8.25
CA PRO A 105 -11.16 0.95 -8.33
C PRO A 105 -12.11 -0.08 -7.77
N GLU A 106 -12.34 -1.14 -8.56
CA GLU A 106 -13.29 -2.18 -8.25
C GLU A 106 -12.59 -3.55 -8.25
N THR A 107 -12.83 -4.34 -7.22
CA THR A 107 -12.33 -5.71 -7.12
C THR A 107 -13.48 -6.68 -7.00
N SER A 108 -13.29 -7.94 -7.39
CA SER A 108 -14.30 -9.01 -7.21
C SER A 108 -14.68 -9.23 -5.73
N THR A 109 -13.83 -8.77 -4.82
CA THR A 109 -14.02 -8.85 -3.37
C THR A 109 -14.36 -7.50 -2.73
N ALA A 110 -14.94 -6.57 -3.47
CA ALA A 110 -15.18 -5.19 -3.06
C ALA A 110 -15.90 -5.06 -1.70
N SER A 111 -16.81 -6.01 -1.39
CA SER A 111 -17.50 -6.08 -0.09
C SER A 111 -16.60 -6.47 1.09
N ARG A 112 -15.33 -6.81 0.88
CA ARG A 112 -14.36 -7.22 1.90
C ARG A 112 -12.99 -6.60 1.71
N ALA A 113 -12.60 -6.32 0.47
CA ALA A 113 -11.31 -5.70 0.17
C ALA A 113 -11.17 -4.36 0.89
N MET A 114 -10.04 -4.17 1.54
CA MET A 114 -9.74 -2.98 2.33
C MET A 114 -8.71 -2.10 1.62
N VAL A 115 -8.85 -0.79 1.78
CA VAL A 115 -8.07 0.22 1.04
C VAL A 115 -6.56 0.00 1.17
N GLY A 116 -6.03 -0.29 2.35
CA GLY A 116 -4.60 -0.53 2.55
C GLY A 116 -4.07 -1.71 1.75
N GLY A 117 -4.82 -2.83 1.72
CA GLY A 117 -4.48 -3.99 0.89
C GLY A 117 -4.62 -3.69 -0.61
N MET A 118 -5.62 -2.88 -0.98
CA MET A 118 -5.79 -2.44 -2.38
C MET A 118 -4.63 -1.58 -2.85
N ILE A 119 -4.08 -0.70 -1.99
CA ILE A 119 -2.89 0.10 -2.29
C ILE A 119 -1.68 -0.82 -2.47
N GLY A 120 -1.39 -1.70 -1.51
CA GLY A 120 -0.23 -2.59 -1.57
C GLY A 120 -0.24 -3.53 -2.78
N ASN A 121 -1.42 -3.92 -3.24
CA ASN A 121 -1.59 -4.79 -4.42
C ASN A 121 -1.76 -4.00 -5.73
N ASN A 122 -1.87 -2.68 -5.69
CA ASN A 122 -2.37 -1.86 -6.79
C ASN A 122 -3.62 -2.46 -7.43
N SER A 123 -4.63 -2.74 -6.61
CA SER A 123 -5.83 -3.45 -7.03
C SER A 123 -6.56 -2.74 -8.17
N SER A 124 -7.05 -3.52 -9.10
CA SER A 124 -7.80 -3.07 -10.27
C SER A 124 -9.04 -3.93 -10.47
N GLY A 125 -9.94 -3.49 -11.33
CA GLY A 125 -11.15 -4.20 -11.65
C GLY A 125 -11.57 -4.05 -13.10
N LEU A 126 -12.77 -4.51 -13.42
CA LEU A 126 -13.31 -4.51 -14.78
C LEU A 126 -13.38 -3.08 -15.35
N HIS A 127 -13.74 -2.11 -14.53
CA HIS A 127 -13.90 -0.71 -14.93
C HIS A 127 -12.62 0.12 -14.80
N SER A 128 -11.47 -0.49 -14.51
CA SER A 128 -10.20 0.25 -14.39
C SER A 128 -9.74 0.90 -15.69
N ILE A 129 -10.26 0.49 -16.83
CA ILE A 129 -10.05 1.17 -18.11
C ILE A 129 -10.69 2.57 -18.15
N VAL A 130 -11.69 2.83 -17.29
CA VAL A 130 -12.39 4.13 -17.18
C VAL A 130 -11.92 4.89 -15.95
N TRP A 131 -11.83 4.22 -14.79
CA TRP A 131 -11.60 4.86 -13.49
C TRP A 131 -10.18 4.64 -12.94
N GLY A 132 -9.30 4.01 -13.71
CA GLY A 132 -7.95 3.67 -13.27
C GLY A 132 -7.90 2.51 -12.28
N ASP A 133 -6.70 2.20 -11.84
CA ASP A 133 -6.42 1.30 -10.72
C ASP A 133 -6.26 2.08 -9.41
N THR A 134 -5.92 1.39 -8.32
CA THR A 134 -5.81 2.02 -6.99
C THR A 134 -4.76 3.11 -6.96
N ARG A 135 -3.61 2.93 -7.61
CA ARG A 135 -2.53 3.93 -7.68
C ARG A 135 -2.97 5.23 -8.34
N HIS A 136 -3.76 5.16 -9.43
CA HIS A 136 -4.28 6.37 -10.09
C HIS A 136 -5.23 7.17 -9.20
N ASN A 137 -5.79 6.55 -8.17
CA ASN A 137 -6.69 7.17 -7.22
C ASN A 137 -6.03 7.47 -5.86
N LEU A 138 -4.70 7.33 -5.74
CA LEU A 138 -3.95 7.62 -4.51
C LEU A 138 -3.27 8.98 -4.64
N ILE A 139 -3.61 9.92 -3.77
CA ILE A 139 -3.02 11.25 -3.73
C ILE A 139 -1.78 11.25 -2.83
N SER A 140 -1.92 10.69 -1.62
CA SER A 140 -0.83 10.59 -0.65
C SER A 140 -1.01 9.40 0.27
N ALA A 141 0.07 8.95 0.90
CA ALA A 141 0.07 7.91 1.91
C ALA A 141 0.91 8.32 3.11
N ASN A 142 0.29 8.32 4.30
CA ASN A 142 1.03 8.40 5.57
C ASN A 142 1.53 7.00 5.90
N VAL A 143 2.82 6.84 6.02
CA VAL A 143 3.49 5.55 6.16
C VAL A 143 4.34 5.54 7.42
N LEU A 144 4.30 4.45 8.17
CA LEU A 144 5.23 4.17 9.24
C LEU A 144 6.33 3.27 8.67
N LEU A 145 7.57 3.75 8.70
CA LEU A 145 8.73 3.03 8.20
C LEU A 145 9.26 2.01 9.21
N ASP A 146 10.21 1.20 8.78
CA ASP A 146 10.83 0.16 9.60
C ASP A 146 11.65 0.69 10.78
N ASP A 147 12.06 1.96 10.76
CA ASP A 147 12.71 2.66 11.87
C ASP A 147 11.73 3.42 12.78
N CYS A 148 10.42 3.15 12.66
CA CYS A 148 9.34 3.85 13.36
C CYS A 148 9.17 5.33 12.98
N SER A 149 9.85 5.84 11.97
CA SER A 149 9.60 7.19 11.47
C SER A 149 8.28 7.26 10.69
N GLU A 150 7.55 8.36 10.89
CA GLU A 150 6.30 8.64 10.18
C GLU A 150 6.61 9.56 9.01
N VAL A 151 6.26 9.14 7.81
CA VAL A 151 6.52 9.91 6.58
C VAL A 151 5.27 9.97 5.73
N THR A 152 5.16 11.03 4.93
CA THR A 152 4.13 11.17 3.91
C THR A 152 4.76 11.04 2.53
N PHE A 153 4.31 10.04 1.77
CA PHE A 153 4.64 9.92 0.36
C PHE A 153 3.50 10.48 -0.48
N GLU A 154 3.86 11.41 -1.36
CA GLU A 154 2.95 12.11 -2.27
C GLU A 154 3.72 12.57 -3.52
N ALA A 155 3.04 13.11 -4.51
CA ALA A 155 3.71 13.75 -5.63
C ALA A 155 4.51 14.96 -5.14
N VAL A 156 5.76 15.06 -5.56
CA VAL A 156 6.67 16.16 -5.18
C VAL A 156 7.20 16.84 -6.45
N ASP A 157 7.41 18.15 -6.36
CA ASP A 157 8.13 18.89 -7.40
C ASP A 157 9.65 18.63 -7.31
N GLU A 158 10.36 19.01 -8.34
CA GLU A 158 11.81 18.81 -8.46
C GLU A 158 12.58 19.45 -7.27
N ALA A 159 12.19 20.65 -6.85
CA ALA A 159 12.84 21.36 -5.75
C ALA A 159 12.64 20.62 -4.41
N THR A 160 11.46 20.07 -4.19
CA THR A 160 11.15 19.25 -3.01
C THR A 160 11.87 17.91 -3.09
N TYR A 161 11.93 17.29 -4.27
CA TYR A 161 12.68 16.05 -4.48
C TYR A 161 14.15 16.21 -4.08
N PHE A 162 14.84 17.26 -4.55
CA PHE A 162 16.21 17.53 -4.15
C PHE A 162 16.39 17.76 -2.65
N LYS A 163 15.41 18.41 -1.98
CA LYS A 163 15.45 18.54 -0.52
C LYS A 163 15.31 17.17 0.16
N LYS A 164 14.47 16.28 -0.37
CA LYS A 164 14.30 14.92 0.16
C LYS A 164 15.59 14.10 0.07
N LEU A 165 16.39 14.26 -0.98
CA LEU A 165 17.71 13.60 -1.10
C LEU A 165 18.68 14.02 0.01
N LEU A 166 18.55 15.22 0.56
CA LEU A 166 19.40 15.75 1.62
C LEU A 166 18.94 15.37 3.03
N LEU A 167 17.77 14.76 3.18
CA LEU A 167 17.27 14.33 4.48
C LEU A 167 18.19 13.26 5.09
N THR A 168 18.35 13.34 6.40
CA THR A 168 18.96 12.28 7.20
C THR A 168 17.88 11.27 7.61
N GLY A 169 18.28 10.03 7.97
CA GLY A 169 17.36 8.98 8.37
C GLY A 169 16.77 8.21 7.21
N ARG A 170 15.81 7.33 7.53
CA ARG A 170 15.29 6.30 6.63
C ARG A 170 14.59 6.88 5.40
N GLU A 171 13.83 7.95 5.55
CA GLU A 171 13.19 8.63 4.42
C GLU A 171 14.23 9.10 3.38
N GLY A 172 15.28 9.80 3.84
CA GLY A 172 16.34 10.24 2.95
C GLY A 172 17.10 9.09 2.28
N ASP A 173 17.31 7.98 2.99
CA ASP A 173 17.93 6.78 2.42
C ASP A 173 17.08 6.20 1.29
N ILE A 174 15.75 6.15 1.45
CA ILE A 174 14.82 5.69 0.41
C ILE A 174 14.93 6.57 -0.83
N TYR A 175 14.88 7.90 -0.67
CA TYR A 175 14.99 8.82 -1.81
C TYR A 175 16.33 8.70 -2.52
N ARG A 176 17.45 8.56 -1.80
CA ARG A 176 18.80 8.40 -2.40
C ARG A 176 18.92 7.08 -3.16
N GLN A 177 18.46 5.95 -2.58
CA GLN A 177 18.52 4.65 -3.24
C GLN A 177 17.64 4.61 -4.50
N MET A 178 16.45 5.23 -4.44
CA MET A 178 15.59 5.36 -5.60
C MET A 178 16.21 6.26 -6.67
N ASN A 179 16.85 7.36 -6.27
CA ASN A 179 17.56 8.21 -7.21
C ASN A 179 18.71 7.48 -7.92
N GLU A 180 19.54 6.73 -7.18
CA GLU A 180 20.59 5.90 -7.78
C GLU A 180 20.03 4.90 -8.79
N LEU A 181 18.95 4.22 -8.43
CA LEU A 181 18.30 3.24 -9.30
C LEU A 181 17.76 3.88 -10.58
N LEU A 182 17.08 5.03 -10.44
CA LEU A 182 16.32 5.67 -11.53
C LEU A 182 17.12 6.67 -12.35
N THR A 183 18.39 6.94 -12.00
CA THR A 183 19.29 7.77 -12.80
C THR A 183 20.36 6.97 -13.53
N ASP A 184 20.54 5.68 -13.23
CA ASP A 184 21.47 4.80 -13.93
C ASP A 184 20.92 4.43 -15.32
N PRO A 185 21.65 4.74 -16.42
CA PRO A 185 21.18 4.45 -17.78
C PRO A 185 20.97 2.97 -18.06
N GLN A 186 21.71 2.06 -17.41
CA GLN A 186 21.52 0.61 -17.58
C GLN A 186 20.21 0.15 -16.94
N HIS A 187 19.91 0.67 -15.73
CA HIS A 187 18.66 0.38 -15.06
C HIS A 187 17.47 0.94 -15.84
N LEU A 188 17.54 2.18 -16.31
CA LEU A 188 16.48 2.79 -17.12
C LEU A 188 16.21 1.98 -18.39
N SER A 189 17.25 1.57 -19.10
CA SER A 189 17.12 0.73 -20.29
C SER A 189 16.47 -0.64 -19.97
N ALA A 190 16.84 -1.25 -18.85
CA ALA A 190 16.24 -2.51 -18.40
C ALA A 190 14.77 -2.35 -18.00
N ILE A 191 14.41 -1.25 -17.34
CA ILE A 191 13.03 -0.91 -16.98
C ILE A 191 12.20 -0.74 -18.27
N GLU A 192 12.66 0.06 -19.22
CA GLU A 192 11.97 0.31 -20.47
C GLU A 192 11.75 -0.99 -21.28
N ALA A 193 12.76 -1.85 -21.35
CA ALA A 193 12.68 -3.13 -22.06
C ALA A 193 11.80 -4.17 -21.34
N GLY A 194 11.76 -4.15 -20.01
CA GLY A 194 11.10 -5.17 -19.18
C GLY A 194 9.62 -4.91 -18.93
N TYR A 195 9.18 -3.67 -19.05
CA TYR A 195 7.78 -3.31 -18.77
C TYR A 195 6.91 -3.38 -20.04
N PRO A 196 5.59 -3.61 -19.88
CA PRO A 196 4.66 -3.56 -21.00
C PRO A 196 4.63 -2.17 -21.64
N LYS A 197 4.28 -2.12 -22.93
CA LYS A 197 4.16 -0.85 -23.67
C LYS A 197 3.27 0.14 -22.92
N ARG A 198 3.65 1.42 -22.90
CA ARG A 198 2.92 2.51 -22.22
C ARG A 198 1.49 2.70 -22.74
N SER A 199 1.19 2.28 -23.97
CA SER A 199 -0.16 2.27 -24.54
C SER A 199 -1.11 1.30 -23.83
N ILE A 200 -0.59 0.37 -23.01
CA ILE A 200 -1.39 -0.52 -22.17
C ILE A 200 -1.61 0.19 -20.85
N THR A 201 -2.77 0.79 -20.68
CA THR A 201 -3.10 1.61 -19.51
C THR A 201 -3.29 0.80 -18.23
N ARG A 202 -3.81 -0.43 -18.33
CA ARG A 202 -3.96 -1.33 -17.19
C ARG A 202 -2.77 -2.28 -17.10
N ARG A 203 -1.82 -1.95 -16.23
CA ARG A 203 -0.58 -2.72 -16.02
C ARG A 203 -0.35 -2.94 -14.53
N ASN A 204 -0.21 -4.20 -14.11
CA ASN A 204 0.10 -4.59 -12.73
C ASN A 204 1.21 -5.64 -12.75
N THR A 205 2.43 -5.21 -13.09
CA THR A 205 3.60 -6.07 -13.27
C THR A 205 4.65 -5.86 -12.16
N GLY A 206 4.23 -5.94 -10.91
CA GLY A 206 5.09 -5.69 -9.76
C GLY A 206 5.21 -4.21 -9.40
N TYR A 207 6.37 -3.78 -8.92
CA TYR A 207 6.61 -2.38 -8.60
C TYR A 207 6.56 -1.50 -9.85
N ALA A 208 6.00 -0.30 -9.73
CA ALA A 208 5.79 0.61 -10.85
C ALA A 208 7.05 1.44 -11.15
N LEU A 209 8.20 0.79 -11.36
CA LEU A 209 9.46 1.49 -11.63
C LEU A 209 9.41 2.29 -12.94
N ASP A 210 8.62 1.82 -13.91
CA ASP A 210 8.37 2.50 -15.17
C ASP A 210 7.62 3.83 -15.02
N ILE A 211 6.81 3.96 -13.97
CA ILE A 211 6.12 5.23 -13.65
C ILE A 211 7.02 6.14 -12.80
N LEU A 212 7.83 5.57 -11.92
CA LEU A 212 8.77 6.34 -11.10
C LEU A 212 9.96 6.88 -11.91
N ALA A 213 10.25 6.27 -13.07
CA ALA A 213 11.33 6.69 -13.96
C ALA A 213 10.92 7.83 -14.93
N ASP A 214 9.65 8.23 -14.96
CA ASP A 214 9.11 9.34 -15.75
C ASP A 214 9.28 10.67 -15.01
#